data_97b47a2ad7227a7a6fe3a301f3261550
#
_entry.id   97b47a2ad7227a7a6fe3a301f3261550
#
_cell.length_a   1.000
_cell.length_b   1.000
_cell.length_c   1.000
_cell.angle_alpha   90.00
_cell.angle_beta   90.00
_cell.angle_gamma   90.00
#
_symmetry.space_group_name_H-M   'P 1'
#
loop_
_entity.id
_entity.type
_entity.pdbx_description
1 polymer ?
#
loop_
_entity_poly.entity_id
_entity_poly.type
_entity_poly.pdbx_seq_one_letter_code
_entity_poly.pdbx_strand_id
1 'polypeptide(L)'
;MTELLEMEKYLIQMKDEMERVKRELEMMRNRNDLVEGIIANSMEMRKVIDTSLQVAEVDVNVLLFGESGVGKSLIAKFIHNKSLQKDGPFIEVNCGAIPESLLKTEFFGYESGSFTGANKKGKLGLAEVAEGGTLFLDEVGELSLAA
;
A
#
# COMPACT_ATOMS: atom_id res chain seq x y z
N MET A 1 22.20 52.13 -23.17
CA MET A 1 22.19 51.02 -24.15
C MET A 1 22.79 49.74 -23.62
N THR A 2 23.91 49.77 -22.89
CA THR A 2 24.55 48.59 -22.29
C THR A 2 23.69 47.90 -21.23
N GLU A 3 22.96 48.68 -20.42
CA GLU A 3 22.06 48.16 -19.38
C GLU A 3 20.86 47.40 -19.94
N LEU A 4 20.30 47.87 -21.07
CA LEU A 4 19.20 47.22 -21.78
C LEU A 4 19.61 45.85 -22.34
N LEU A 5 20.82 45.77 -22.90
CA LEU A 5 21.38 44.52 -23.42
C LEU A 5 21.66 43.50 -22.33
N GLU A 6 22.11 43.93 -21.17
CA GLU A 6 22.33 43.08 -20.00
C GLU A 6 21.01 42.57 -19.43
N MET A 7 19.95 43.41 -19.39
CA MET A 7 18.61 42.98 -19.00
C MET A 7 18.03 41.96 -19.96
N GLU A 8 18.20 42.16 -21.25
CA GLU A 8 17.73 41.21 -22.25
C GLU A 8 18.45 39.86 -22.11
N LYS A 9 19.73 39.86 -21.90
CA LYS A 9 20.50 38.62 -21.63
C LYS A 9 20.03 37.90 -20.37
N TYR A 10 19.78 38.68 -19.32
CA TYR A 10 19.29 38.14 -18.05
C TYR A 10 17.90 37.50 -18.21
N LEU A 11 16.97 38.16 -18.94
CA LEU A 11 15.65 37.64 -19.19
C LEU A 11 15.69 36.35 -20.03
N ILE A 12 16.57 36.25 -21.02
CA ILE A 12 16.78 35.06 -21.83
C ILE A 12 17.29 33.90 -20.96
N GLN A 13 18.25 34.16 -20.08
CA GLN A 13 18.75 33.13 -19.14
C GLN A 13 17.68 32.62 -18.20
N MET A 14 16.86 33.53 -17.63
CA MET A 14 15.76 33.15 -16.77
C MET A 14 14.72 32.31 -17.50
N LYS A 15 14.40 32.66 -18.72
CA LYS A 15 13.45 31.91 -19.55
C LYS A 15 13.97 30.51 -19.86
N ASP A 16 15.26 30.37 -20.17
CA ASP A 16 15.89 29.06 -20.42
C ASP A 16 15.90 28.19 -19.16
N GLU A 17 16.19 28.76 -18.01
CA GLU A 17 16.13 28.05 -16.74
C GLU A 17 14.72 27.60 -16.39
N MET A 18 13.71 28.44 -16.61
CA MET A 18 12.30 28.08 -16.40
C MET A 18 11.86 26.93 -17.30
N GLU A 19 12.26 26.92 -18.56
CA GLU A 19 11.95 25.85 -19.50
C GLU A 19 12.65 24.53 -19.09
N ARG A 20 13.88 24.63 -18.57
CA ARG A 20 14.61 23.46 -18.06
C ARG A 20 13.91 22.86 -16.84
N VAL A 21 13.52 23.67 -15.86
CA VAL A 21 12.81 23.25 -14.66
C VAL A 21 11.47 22.64 -15.04
N LYS A 22 10.76 23.24 -15.99
CA LYS A 22 9.48 22.73 -16.50
C LYS A 22 9.65 21.34 -17.13
N ARG A 23 10.72 21.11 -17.90
CA ARG A 23 11.02 19.80 -18.46
C ARG A 23 11.37 18.76 -17.40
N GLU A 24 12.14 19.15 -16.39
CA GLU A 24 12.45 18.29 -15.25
C GLU A 24 11.20 17.89 -14.47
N LEU A 25 10.26 18.83 -14.27
CA LEU A 25 8.97 18.57 -13.62
C LEU A 25 8.11 17.61 -14.45
N GLU A 26 8.10 17.75 -15.77
CA GLU A 26 7.38 16.82 -16.66
C GLU A 26 7.99 15.42 -16.61
N MET A 27 9.32 15.31 -16.57
CA MET A 27 10.01 14.02 -16.38
C MET A 27 9.68 13.38 -15.05
N MET A 28 9.65 14.15 -13.97
CA MET A 28 9.23 13.68 -12.65
C MET A 28 7.77 13.25 -12.64
N ARG A 29 6.92 13.98 -13.33
CA ARG A 29 5.49 13.64 -13.46
C ARG A 29 5.30 12.33 -14.23
N ASN A 30 6.10 12.10 -15.28
CA ASN A 30 6.09 10.84 -16.02
C ASN A 30 6.66 9.68 -15.20
N ARG A 31 7.61 9.94 -14.31
CA ARG A 31 8.10 8.96 -13.34
C ARG A 31 7.05 8.63 -12.28
N ASN A 32 6.14 9.54 -11.99
CA ASN A 32 5.03 9.32 -11.05
C ASN A 32 3.97 8.36 -11.59
N ASP A 33 4.03 7.96 -12.87
CA ASP A 33 3.24 6.86 -13.40
C ASP A 33 3.63 5.53 -12.74
N LEU A 34 4.83 5.47 -12.13
CA LEU A 34 5.28 4.36 -11.31
C LEU A 34 5.28 4.78 -9.83
N VAL A 35 4.15 4.67 -9.15
CA VAL A 35 4.01 5.01 -7.74
C VAL A 35 4.32 3.76 -6.91
N GLU A 36 5.50 3.73 -6.28
CA GLU A 36 5.94 2.64 -5.39
C GLU A 36 5.80 1.23 -6.01
N GLY A 37 6.18 1.09 -7.29
CA GLY A 37 6.09 -0.17 -8.02
C GLY A 37 4.76 -0.39 -8.74
N ILE A 38 3.82 0.53 -8.64
CA ILE A 38 2.51 0.45 -9.29
C ILE A 38 2.52 1.31 -10.55
N ILE A 39 2.20 0.70 -11.69
CA ILE A 39 2.08 1.41 -12.96
C ILE A 39 0.68 2.02 -13.04
N ALA A 40 0.58 3.34 -12.95
CA ALA A 40 -0.67 4.08 -12.91
C ALA A 40 -0.94 4.81 -14.24
N ASN A 41 -0.93 4.08 -15.37
CA ASN A 41 -1.10 4.64 -16.71
C ASN A 41 -2.57 4.85 -17.10
N SER A 42 -3.49 4.06 -16.56
CA SER A 42 -4.91 4.17 -16.88
C SER A 42 -5.63 5.10 -15.92
N MET A 43 -6.73 5.70 -16.39
CA MET A 43 -7.60 6.50 -15.51
C MET A 43 -8.20 5.65 -14.38
N GLU A 44 -8.48 4.40 -14.66
CA GLU A 44 -9.03 3.45 -13.68
C GLU A 44 -8.03 3.19 -12.56
N MET A 45 -6.77 2.96 -12.88
CA MET A 45 -5.72 2.76 -11.90
C MET A 45 -5.44 4.04 -11.10
N ARG A 46 -5.49 5.20 -11.74
CA ARG A 46 -5.35 6.49 -11.04
C ARG A 46 -6.45 6.72 -10.01
N LYS A 47 -7.68 6.33 -10.34
CA LYS A 47 -8.80 6.38 -9.39
C LYS A 47 -8.57 5.43 -8.20
N VAL A 48 -8.03 4.25 -8.45
CA VAL A 48 -7.67 3.31 -7.39
C VAL A 48 -6.61 3.91 -6.48
N ILE A 49 -5.57 4.52 -7.04
CA ILE A 49 -4.52 5.19 -6.26
C ILE A 49 -5.11 6.35 -5.43
N ASP A 50 -5.93 7.19 -6.03
CA ASP A 50 -6.56 8.32 -5.32
C ASP A 50 -7.45 7.84 -4.17
N THR A 51 -8.25 6.82 -4.40
CA THR A 51 -9.09 6.21 -3.36
C THR A 51 -8.23 5.59 -2.27
N SER A 52 -7.15 4.93 -2.64
CA SER A 52 -6.19 4.33 -1.71
C SER A 52 -5.58 5.38 -0.77
N LEU A 53 -5.22 6.53 -1.30
CA LEU A 53 -4.71 7.66 -0.50
C LEU A 53 -5.75 8.18 0.50
N GLN A 54 -7.01 8.24 0.08
CA GLN A 54 -8.10 8.69 0.94
C GLN A 54 -8.36 7.72 2.09
N VAL A 55 -8.43 6.41 1.80
CA VAL A 55 -8.71 5.40 2.83
C VAL A 55 -7.52 5.18 3.76
N ALA A 56 -6.31 5.45 3.31
CA ALA A 56 -5.11 5.34 4.13
C ALA A 56 -5.10 6.34 5.30
N GLU A 57 -5.77 7.48 5.15
CA GLU A 57 -5.84 8.53 6.18
C GLU A 57 -6.83 8.23 7.30
N VAL A 58 -7.68 7.23 7.12
CA VAL A 58 -8.74 6.90 8.07
C VAL A 58 -8.65 5.43 8.50
N ASP A 59 -9.19 5.13 9.66
CA ASP A 59 -9.21 3.78 10.21
C ASP A 59 -10.47 3.05 9.74
N VAL A 60 -10.40 2.44 8.56
CA VAL A 60 -11.49 1.70 7.95
C VAL A 60 -10.99 0.37 7.39
N ASN A 61 -11.89 -0.59 7.30
CA ASN A 61 -11.62 -1.83 6.57
C ASN A 61 -11.73 -1.58 5.07
N VAL A 62 -10.77 -2.11 4.32
CA VAL A 62 -10.70 -1.92 2.87
C VAL A 62 -10.83 -3.28 2.19
N LEU A 63 -11.66 -3.34 1.17
CA LEU A 63 -11.82 -4.54 0.35
C LEU A 63 -11.29 -4.27 -1.06
N LEU A 64 -10.33 -5.08 -1.50
CA LEU A 64 -9.74 -4.99 -2.82
C LEU A 64 -10.31 -6.08 -3.72
N PHE A 65 -10.98 -5.65 -4.78
CA PHE A 65 -11.52 -6.56 -5.80
C PHE A 65 -10.60 -6.62 -7.01
N GLY A 66 -10.44 -7.80 -7.57
CA GLY A 66 -9.68 -8.01 -8.79
C GLY A 66 -9.29 -9.46 -8.95
N GLU A 67 -8.91 -9.82 -10.16
CA GLU A 67 -8.39 -11.14 -10.45
C GLU A 67 -7.00 -11.32 -9.83
N SER A 68 -6.58 -12.57 -9.62
CA SER A 68 -5.24 -12.89 -9.17
C SER A 68 -4.21 -12.33 -10.14
N GLY A 69 -3.16 -11.72 -9.60
CA GLY A 69 -2.09 -11.13 -10.41
C GLY A 69 -2.33 -9.70 -10.88
N VAL A 70 -3.44 -9.05 -10.49
CA VAL A 70 -3.70 -7.64 -10.84
C VAL A 70 -3.01 -6.63 -9.91
N GLY A 71 -2.18 -7.11 -9.00
CA GLY A 71 -1.40 -6.23 -8.12
C GLY A 71 -2.10 -5.85 -6.82
N LYS A 72 -3.02 -6.65 -6.32
CA LYS A 72 -3.71 -6.40 -5.05
C LYS A 72 -2.75 -6.26 -3.88
N SER A 73 -1.73 -7.09 -3.80
CA SER A 73 -0.69 -7.01 -2.77
C SER A 73 0.07 -5.69 -2.81
N LEU A 74 0.37 -5.19 -4.00
CA LEU A 74 1.05 -3.90 -4.18
C LEU A 74 0.16 -2.75 -3.71
N ILE A 75 -1.12 -2.79 -4.02
CA ILE A 75 -2.11 -1.79 -3.56
C ILE A 75 -2.23 -1.83 -2.04
N ALA A 76 -2.30 -3.02 -1.45
CA ALA A 76 -2.37 -3.18 0.00
C ALA A 76 -1.13 -2.60 0.70
N LYS A 77 0.06 -2.87 0.19
CA LYS A 77 1.31 -2.28 0.69
C LYS A 77 1.34 -0.77 0.52
N PHE A 78 0.85 -0.27 -0.62
CA PHE A 78 0.75 1.16 -0.87
C PHE A 78 -0.15 1.84 0.17
N ILE A 79 -1.32 1.29 0.44
CA ILE A 79 -2.23 1.81 1.47
C ILE A 79 -1.55 1.81 2.84
N HIS A 80 -0.89 0.72 3.21
CA HIS A 80 -0.15 0.62 4.48
C HIS A 80 0.92 1.71 4.59
N ASN A 81 1.73 1.89 3.56
CA ASN A 81 2.83 2.86 3.55
C ASN A 81 2.36 4.31 3.62
N LYS A 82 1.12 4.59 3.21
CA LYS A 82 0.49 5.91 3.28
C LYS A 82 -0.41 6.08 4.51
N SER A 83 -0.60 5.03 5.30
CA SER A 83 -1.48 5.05 6.46
C SER A 83 -0.78 5.60 7.71
N LEU A 84 -1.59 5.85 8.74
CA LEU A 84 -1.08 6.23 10.06
C LEU A 84 -0.32 5.08 10.73
N GLN A 85 -0.52 3.85 10.27
CA GLN A 85 0.14 2.65 10.76
C GLN A 85 1.37 2.26 9.93
N LYS A 86 1.89 3.15 9.11
CA LYS A 86 3.03 2.87 8.19
C LYS A 86 4.28 2.35 8.89
N ASP A 87 4.50 2.74 10.14
CA ASP A 87 5.65 2.30 10.95
C ASP A 87 5.38 0.98 11.68
N GLY A 88 4.14 0.50 11.65
CA GLY A 88 3.74 -0.78 12.22
C GLY A 88 3.97 -1.94 11.25
N PRO A 89 3.70 -3.17 11.69
CA PRO A 89 3.89 -4.35 10.86
C PRO A 89 2.88 -4.40 9.70
N PHE A 90 3.31 -4.98 8.58
CA PHE A 90 2.44 -5.36 7.48
C PHE A 90 2.46 -6.88 7.40
N ILE A 91 1.35 -7.51 7.76
CA ILE A 91 1.22 -8.96 7.77
C ILE A 91 0.32 -9.39 6.61
N GLU A 92 0.88 -10.16 5.69
CA GLU A 92 0.16 -10.71 4.56
C GLU A 92 -0.16 -12.18 4.80
N VAL A 93 -1.43 -12.54 4.65
CA VAL A 93 -1.93 -13.89 4.89
C VAL A 93 -2.69 -14.37 3.67
N ASN A 94 -2.28 -15.53 3.13
CA ASN A 94 -3.07 -16.22 2.11
C ASN A 94 -4.05 -17.17 2.81
N CYS A 95 -5.32 -16.78 2.85
CA CYS A 95 -6.37 -17.55 3.51
C CYS A 95 -6.61 -18.89 2.82
N GLY A 96 -6.36 -19.00 1.52
CA GLY A 96 -6.46 -20.27 0.80
C GLY A 96 -5.38 -21.28 1.16
N ALA A 97 -4.25 -20.83 1.71
CA ALA A 97 -3.15 -21.70 2.11
C ALA A 97 -3.30 -22.25 3.54
N ILE A 98 -4.23 -21.72 4.33
CA ILE A 98 -4.46 -22.16 5.71
C ILE A 98 -5.61 -23.14 5.75
N PRO A 99 -5.42 -24.36 6.32
CA PRO A 99 -6.52 -25.30 6.51
C PRO A 99 -7.64 -24.68 7.34
N GLU A 100 -8.88 -24.90 6.94
CA GLU A 100 -10.07 -24.34 7.60
C GLU A 100 -10.09 -24.62 9.11
N SER A 101 -9.69 -25.81 9.52
CA SER A 101 -9.62 -26.22 10.93
C SER A 101 -8.62 -25.40 11.76
N LEU A 102 -7.65 -24.74 11.10
CA LEU A 102 -6.60 -23.96 11.77
C LEU A 102 -6.81 -22.44 11.65
N LEU A 103 -7.78 -21.99 10.85
CA LEU A 103 -7.99 -20.55 10.62
C LEU A 103 -8.18 -19.77 11.91
N LYS A 104 -9.07 -20.23 12.77
CA LYS A 104 -9.35 -19.56 14.04
C LYS A 104 -8.11 -19.47 14.93
N THR A 105 -7.36 -20.56 15.02
CA THR A 105 -6.13 -20.64 15.81
C THR A 105 -5.05 -19.73 15.24
N GLU A 106 -4.90 -19.67 13.91
CA GLU A 106 -3.91 -18.81 13.25
C GLU A 106 -4.24 -17.33 13.43
N PHE A 107 -5.52 -16.94 13.30
CA PHE A 107 -5.92 -15.54 13.43
C PHE A 107 -5.93 -15.03 14.86
N PHE A 108 -6.41 -15.83 15.80
CA PHE A 108 -6.65 -15.38 17.17
C PHE A 108 -5.69 -15.98 18.19
N GLY A 109 -4.90 -16.99 17.78
CA GLY A 109 -3.99 -17.67 18.68
C GLY A 109 -4.71 -18.51 19.71
N TYR A 110 -3.99 -18.96 20.71
CA TYR A 110 -4.50 -19.74 21.83
C TYR A 110 -3.64 -19.55 23.08
N GLU A 111 -4.26 -19.79 24.23
CA GLU A 111 -3.55 -19.80 25.50
C GLU A 111 -2.84 -21.15 25.72
N SER A 112 -1.83 -21.17 26.61
CA SER A 112 -1.08 -22.37 26.97
C SER A 112 -2.00 -23.49 27.41
N GLY A 113 -1.88 -24.66 26.78
CA GLY A 113 -2.64 -25.85 27.14
C GLY A 113 -4.12 -25.85 26.82
N SER A 114 -4.59 -24.91 25.96
CA SER A 114 -6.00 -24.76 25.63
C SER A 114 -6.61 -25.93 24.85
N PHE A 115 -5.77 -26.73 24.17
CA PHE A 115 -6.20 -27.95 23.46
C PHE A 115 -5.05 -28.95 23.31
N THR A 116 -5.39 -30.16 22.91
CA THR A 116 -4.40 -31.21 22.65
C THR A 116 -3.52 -30.82 21.45
N GLY A 117 -2.22 -30.83 21.64
CA GLY A 117 -1.25 -30.39 20.62
C GLY A 117 -0.90 -28.93 20.69
N ALA A 118 -1.52 -28.13 21.55
CA ALA A 118 -1.17 -26.74 21.78
C ALA A 118 0.23 -26.63 22.39
N ASN A 119 0.99 -25.60 22.02
CA ASN A 119 2.27 -25.28 22.63
C ASN A 119 2.10 -24.99 24.12
N LYS A 120 3.07 -25.40 24.95
CA LYS A 120 3.06 -25.10 26.38
C LYS A 120 3.03 -23.60 26.69
N LYS A 121 3.57 -22.77 25.79
CA LYS A 121 3.62 -21.30 25.93
C LYS A 121 2.44 -20.58 25.29
N GLY A 122 1.54 -21.31 24.62
CA GLY A 122 0.50 -20.73 23.81
C GLY A 122 1.01 -20.21 22.47
N LYS A 123 0.18 -19.54 21.71
CA LYS A 123 0.52 -18.96 20.42
C LYS A 123 -0.21 -17.64 20.22
N LEU A 124 0.51 -16.59 19.81
CA LEU A 124 -0.11 -15.32 19.42
C LEU A 124 -0.80 -15.47 18.08
N GLY A 125 -2.01 -14.90 17.97
CA GLY A 125 -2.73 -14.86 16.70
C GLY A 125 -2.16 -13.80 15.76
N LEU A 126 -2.42 -13.97 14.46
CA LEU A 126 -1.98 -13.01 13.44
C LEU A 126 -2.58 -11.62 13.66
N ALA A 127 -3.81 -11.56 14.18
CA ALA A 127 -4.46 -10.28 14.51
C ALA A 127 -3.66 -9.51 15.59
N GLU A 128 -3.14 -10.20 16.58
CA GLU A 128 -2.29 -9.59 17.63
C GLU A 128 -0.93 -9.18 17.10
N VAL A 129 -0.33 -10.03 16.26
CA VAL A 129 0.96 -9.74 15.61
C VAL A 129 0.85 -8.51 14.71
N ALA A 130 -0.29 -8.30 14.06
CA ALA A 130 -0.54 -7.16 13.19
C ALA A 130 -0.98 -5.90 13.95
N GLU A 131 -1.15 -5.96 15.26
CA GLU A 131 -1.58 -4.82 16.07
C GLU A 131 -0.66 -3.61 15.87
N GLY A 132 -1.26 -2.45 15.67
CA GLY A 132 -0.52 -1.23 15.34
C GLY A 132 -0.08 -1.12 13.90
N GLY A 133 -0.41 -2.08 13.06
CA GLY A 133 -0.07 -2.13 11.64
C GLY A 133 -1.25 -2.51 10.77
N THR A 134 -0.98 -3.33 9.77
CA THR A 134 -1.98 -3.74 8.78
C THR A 134 -1.98 -5.26 8.64
N LEU A 135 -3.16 -5.85 8.62
CA LEU A 135 -3.38 -7.25 8.29
C LEU A 135 -4.03 -7.33 6.91
N PHE A 136 -3.31 -7.86 5.94
CA PHE A 136 -3.80 -8.08 4.59
C PHE A 136 -4.19 -9.54 4.40
N LEU A 137 -5.48 -9.77 4.16
CA LEU A 137 -6.02 -11.11 3.94
C LEU A 137 -6.25 -11.32 2.45
N ASP A 138 -5.43 -12.13 1.83
CA ASP A 138 -5.60 -12.50 0.43
C ASP A 138 -6.47 -13.75 0.32
N GLU A 139 -7.15 -13.88 -0.80
CA GLU A 139 -8.06 -15.00 -1.08
C GLU A 139 -9.14 -15.19 0.00
N VAL A 140 -9.74 -14.08 0.43
CA VAL A 140 -10.81 -14.12 1.45
C VAL A 140 -12.05 -14.89 1.01
N GLY A 141 -12.25 -15.07 -0.30
CA GLY A 141 -13.32 -15.90 -0.83
C GLY A 141 -13.21 -17.39 -0.46
N GLU A 142 -12.01 -17.83 -0.08
CA GLU A 142 -11.76 -19.19 0.40
C GLU A 142 -12.16 -19.39 1.86
N LEU A 143 -12.43 -18.31 2.60
CA LEU A 143 -12.91 -18.42 3.98
C LEU A 143 -14.33 -18.96 3.99
N SER A 144 -14.57 -19.99 4.79
CA SER A 144 -15.93 -20.54 4.94
C SER A 144 -16.78 -19.61 5.81
N LEU A 145 -18.11 -19.68 5.63
CA LEU A 145 -19.06 -18.91 6.44
C LEU A 145 -19.05 -19.33 7.93
N ALA A 146 -18.47 -20.48 8.24
CA ALA A 146 -18.31 -20.99 9.60
C ALA A 146 -17.02 -20.47 10.28
N ALA A 147 -16.15 -19.87 9.53
CA ALA A 147 -14.94 -19.22 10.07
C ALA A 147 -15.21 -17.75 10.51
#